data_0216adcaaea36a5799cac92b0c7202d0
#
_entry.id   0216adcaaea36a5799cac92b0c7202d0
#
_cell.length_a   1.000
_cell.length_b   1.000
_cell.length_c   1.000
_cell.angle_alpha   90.00
_cell.angle_beta   90.00
_cell.angle_gamma   90.00
#
_symmetry.space_group_name_H-M   'P 1'
#
loop_
_entity.id
_entity.type
_entity.pdbx_description
1 polymer ?
#
loop_
_entity_poly.entity_id
_entity_poly.type
_entity_poly.pdbx_seq_one_letter_code
_entity_poly.pdbx_strand_id
1 'polypeptide(L)'
;MGRRHGLGIKMAVDIAQLLAFAVKIKASDLHLSAGVPPMIRVDGDVKRVNMPALAHKDVHSMVYDIMNDKQRKDYEEFLETDFSFEIPKLARFRVNAYNQMRGAGAVFRTIPSI
;
A
#
# COMPACT_ATOMS: atom_id res chain seq x y z
N MET A 1 -12.00 -22.00 -13.62
CA MET A 1 -11.83 -21.69 -13.12
C MET A 1 -11.64 -21.34 -12.66
N GLY A 2 -11.47 -21.25 -12.68
CA GLY A 2 -11.21 -20.70 -12.14
C GLY A 2 -10.88 -20.32 -11.71
N ARG A 3 -10.93 -20.56 -11.90
CA ARG A 3 -10.55 -20.18 -11.38
C ARG A 3 -10.18 -19.92 -10.87
N ARG A 4 -10.15 -20.11 -10.97
CA ARG A 4 -9.68 -19.86 -10.39
C ARG A 4 -9.37 -19.80 -9.74
N HIS A 5 -9.25 -20.12 -9.90
CA HIS A 5 -8.75 -19.91 -9.15
C HIS A 5 -8.11 -19.81 -8.71
N GLY A 6 -8.05 -20.00 -8.70
CA GLY A 6 -7.17 -19.85 -8.14
C GLY A 6 -6.27 -19.56 -8.18
N LEU A 7 -5.95 -19.10 -8.77
CA LEU A 7 -5.20 -18.64 -8.72
C LEU A 7 -5.00 -17.71 -8.47
N GLY A 8 -5.09 -17.58 -9.05
CA GLY A 8 -4.67 -16.44 -8.94
C GLY A 8 -5.04 -15.73 -7.93
N ILE A 9 -5.45 -16.01 -7.55
CA ILE A 9 -5.74 -15.54 -6.72
C ILE A 9 -4.99 -15.13 -5.85
N LYS A 10 -4.26 -15.40 -5.72
CA LYS A 10 -3.47 -15.22 -4.93
C LYS A 10 -2.87 -14.15 -4.95
N MET A 11 -2.89 -13.62 -5.76
CA MET A 11 -2.20 -12.69 -5.87
C MET A 11 -2.71 -11.48 -5.56
N ALA A 12 -3.86 -11.26 -5.40
CA ALA A 12 -4.41 -10.03 -5.14
C ALA A 12 -4.40 -9.77 -3.68
N VAL A 13 -3.30 -9.42 -3.18
CA VAL A 13 -3.24 -8.98 -1.82
C VAL A 13 -3.90 -7.63 -1.74
N ASP A 14 -4.91 -7.55 -0.92
CA ASP A 14 -5.65 -6.33 -0.69
C ASP A 14 -4.80 -5.39 0.16
N ILE A 15 -4.84 -4.11 -0.16
CA ILE A 15 -4.13 -3.10 0.64
C ILE A 15 -4.60 -3.14 2.10
N ALA A 16 -5.87 -3.40 2.34
CA ALA A 16 -6.39 -3.49 3.70
C ALA A 16 -5.74 -4.64 4.47
N GLN A 17 -5.46 -5.75 3.81
CA GLN A 17 -4.80 -6.89 4.44
C GLN A 17 -3.35 -6.56 4.79
N LEU A 18 -2.64 -5.86 3.90
CA LEU A 18 -1.27 -5.45 4.17
C LEU A 18 -1.22 -4.46 5.33
N LEU A 19 -2.14 -3.51 5.38
CA LEU A 19 -2.18 -2.53 6.47
C LEU A 19 -2.55 -3.20 7.79
N ALA A 20 -3.47 -4.16 7.76
CA ALA A 20 -3.83 -4.90 8.97
C ALA A 20 -2.62 -5.68 9.51
N PHE A 21 -1.87 -6.29 8.62
CA PHE A 21 -0.65 -7.00 9.00
C PHE A 21 0.36 -6.03 9.61
N ALA A 22 0.56 -4.87 8.99
CA ALA A 22 1.50 -3.87 9.50
C ALA A 22 1.12 -3.40 10.90
N VAL A 23 -0.17 -3.15 11.13
CA VAL A 23 -0.65 -2.74 12.45
C VAL A 23 -0.45 -3.87 13.47
N LYS A 24 -0.72 -5.09 13.07
CA LYS A 24 -0.61 -6.25 13.97
C LYS A 24 0.81 -6.41 14.49
N ILE A 25 1.82 -6.20 13.65
CA ILE A 25 3.21 -6.33 14.06
C ILE A 25 3.81 -5.01 14.53
N LYS A 26 2.97 -3.98 14.69
CA LYS A 26 3.37 -2.66 15.19
C LYS A 26 4.41 -1.97 14.31
N ALA A 27 4.26 -2.12 13.00
CA ALA A 27 5.10 -1.39 12.06
C ALA A 27 4.73 0.08 12.07
N SER A 28 5.71 0.95 11.98
CA SER A 28 5.47 2.38 11.87
C SER A 28 5.14 2.78 10.44
N ASP A 29 5.70 2.09 9.47
CA ASP A 29 5.54 2.42 8.06
C ASP A 29 5.36 1.15 7.22
N LEU A 30 4.59 1.29 6.14
CA LEU A 30 4.51 0.31 5.07
C LEU A 30 4.93 1.01 3.78
N HIS A 31 5.86 0.44 3.04
CA HIS A 31 6.34 0.98 1.78
C HIS A 31 5.98 0.04 0.64
N LEU A 32 5.33 0.58 -0.38
CA LEU A 32 5.03 -0.13 -1.61
C LEU A 32 5.82 0.51 -2.74
N SER A 33 6.49 -0.29 -3.55
CA SER A 33 7.25 0.23 -4.68
C SER A 33 7.28 -0.81 -5.78
N ALA A 34 7.04 -0.37 -7.01
CA ALA A 34 7.11 -1.26 -8.16
C ALA A 34 8.49 -1.88 -8.26
N GLY A 35 8.55 -3.17 -8.49
CA GLY A 35 9.80 -3.90 -8.66
C GLY A 35 10.35 -4.58 -7.43
N VAL A 36 9.75 -4.35 -6.26
CA VAL A 36 10.21 -4.98 -5.03
C VAL A 36 9.01 -5.44 -4.20
N PRO A 37 9.22 -6.38 -3.27
CA PRO A 37 8.15 -6.77 -2.36
C PRO A 37 7.79 -5.61 -1.43
N PRO A 38 6.63 -5.63 -0.80
CA PRO A 38 6.31 -4.63 0.22
C PRO A 38 7.37 -4.65 1.32
N MET A 39 7.64 -3.49 1.87
CA MET A 39 8.58 -3.36 2.99
C MET A 39 7.93 -2.67 4.17
N ILE A 40 8.31 -3.07 5.37
CA ILE A 40 7.78 -2.51 6.60
C ILE A 40 8.92 -2.05 7.48
N ARG A 41 8.64 -1.05 8.31
CA ARG A 41 9.61 -0.60 9.32
C ARG A 41 9.08 -0.97 10.70
N VAL A 42 9.84 -1.77 11.42
CA VAL A 42 9.48 -2.18 12.79
C VAL A 42 10.65 -1.82 13.68
N ASP A 43 10.42 -1.01 14.71
CA ASP A 43 11.46 -0.57 15.64
C ASP A 43 12.69 0.02 14.92
N GLY A 44 12.43 0.77 13.85
CA GLY A 44 13.47 1.41 13.08
C GLY A 44 14.11 0.53 12.01
N ASP A 45 13.88 -0.77 12.04
CA ASP A 45 14.45 -1.68 11.05
C ASP A 45 13.50 -1.91 9.89
N VAL A 46 14.03 -1.81 8.68
CA VAL A 46 13.25 -2.06 7.46
C VAL A 46 13.37 -3.54 7.09
N LYS A 47 12.23 -4.19 6.90
CA LYS A 47 12.18 -5.60 6.55
C LYS A 47 11.28 -5.81 5.35
N ARG A 48 11.59 -6.79 4.53
CA ARG A 48 10.72 -7.17 3.43
C ARG A 48 9.60 -8.07 3.95
N VAL A 49 8.41 -7.85 3.41
CA VAL A 49 7.31 -8.78 3.65
C VAL A 49 7.53 -9.98 2.72
N ASN A 50 7.27 -11.18 3.22
CA ASN A 50 7.48 -12.40 2.46
C ASN A 50 6.42 -12.58 1.39
N MET A 51 6.55 -11.86 0.31
CA MET A 51 5.63 -11.82 -0.83
C MET A 51 6.44 -11.58 -2.09
N PRO A 52 5.87 -11.89 -3.26
CA PRO A 52 6.53 -11.56 -4.52
C PRO A 52 6.70 -10.06 -4.70
N ALA A 53 7.63 -9.67 -5.55
CA ALA A 53 7.79 -8.27 -5.93
C ALA A 53 6.52 -7.74 -6.56
N LEU A 54 6.20 -6.49 -6.28
CA LEU A 54 5.00 -5.85 -6.80
C LEU A 54 5.26 -5.30 -8.20
N ALA A 55 4.28 -5.43 -9.08
CA ALA A 55 4.34 -4.76 -10.38
C ALA A 55 3.76 -3.36 -10.24
N HIS A 56 4.09 -2.49 -11.19
CA HIS A 56 3.54 -1.13 -11.22
C HIS A 56 2.02 -1.15 -11.11
N LYS A 57 1.35 -2.00 -11.87
CA LYS A 57 -0.11 -2.06 -11.88
C LYS A 57 -0.68 -2.48 -10.51
N ASP A 58 0.06 -3.31 -9.79
CA ASP A 58 -0.39 -3.76 -8.47
C ASP A 58 -0.35 -2.61 -7.47
N VAL A 59 0.74 -1.87 -7.46
CA VAL A 59 0.87 -0.72 -6.57
C VAL A 59 -0.16 0.34 -6.93
N HIS A 60 -0.29 0.64 -8.21
CA HIS A 60 -1.24 1.64 -8.69
C HIS A 60 -2.67 1.26 -8.28
N SER A 61 -3.05 0.02 -8.47
CA SER A 61 -4.38 -0.47 -8.11
C SER A 61 -4.65 -0.37 -6.62
N MET A 62 -3.69 -0.79 -5.80
CA MET A 62 -3.84 -0.72 -4.34
C MET A 62 -4.03 0.71 -3.87
N VAL A 63 -3.26 1.64 -4.42
CA VAL A 63 -3.35 3.05 -4.03
C VAL A 63 -4.65 3.67 -4.50
N TYR A 64 -5.05 3.37 -5.73
CA TYR A 64 -6.31 3.88 -6.28
C TYR A 64 -7.52 3.42 -5.47
N ASP A 65 -7.48 2.20 -4.94
CA ASP A 65 -8.60 1.65 -4.17
C ASP A 65 -8.93 2.48 -2.94
N ILE A 66 -7.98 3.19 -2.39
CA ILE A 66 -8.19 3.97 -1.17
C ILE A 66 -8.32 5.47 -1.44
N MET A 67 -8.27 5.88 -2.69
CA MET A 67 -8.38 7.29 -3.07
C MET A 67 -9.81 7.64 -3.45
N ASN A 68 -10.22 8.87 -3.11
CA ASN A 68 -11.48 9.42 -3.62
C ASN A 68 -11.22 10.05 -5.00
N ASP A 69 -12.27 10.55 -5.64
CA ASP A 69 -12.17 11.07 -7.01
C ASP A 69 -11.20 12.23 -7.13
N LYS A 70 -11.18 13.13 -6.16
CA LYS A 70 -10.27 14.27 -6.18
C LYS A 70 -8.82 13.82 -6.05
N GLN A 71 -8.56 12.88 -5.16
CA GLN A 71 -7.21 12.36 -4.96
C GLN A 71 -6.72 11.61 -6.19
N ARG A 72 -7.60 10.85 -6.85
CA ARG A 72 -7.26 10.16 -8.09
C ARG A 72 -6.89 11.15 -9.19
N LYS A 73 -7.65 12.23 -9.29
CA LYS A 73 -7.38 13.26 -10.27
C LYS A 73 -6.03 13.92 -10.02
N ASP A 74 -5.76 14.29 -8.78
CA ASP A 74 -4.50 14.90 -8.39
C ASP A 74 -3.33 13.97 -8.68
N TYR A 75 -3.49 12.68 -8.35
CA TYR A 75 -2.46 11.69 -8.59
C TYR A 75 -2.15 11.53 -10.08
N GLU A 76 -3.19 11.49 -10.91
CA GLU A 76 -2.99 11.37 -12.36
C GLU A 76 -2.37 12.63 -12.97
N GLU A 77 -2.73 13.79 -12.44
CA GLU A 77 -2.27 15.06 -12.99
C GLU A 77 -0.86 15.42 -12.51
N PHE A 78 -0.59 15.26 -11.22
CA PHE A 78 0.67 15.69 -10.62
C PHE A 78 1.62 14.55 -10.34
N LEU A 79 1.20 13.30 -10.56
CA LEU A 79 1.98 12.09 -10.31
C LEU A 79 2.37 11.93 -8.83
N GLU A 80 1.63 12.59 -7.98
CA GLU A 80 1.87 12.56 -6.54
C GLU A 80 0.65 13.08 -5.81
N THR A 81 0.32 12.48 -4.67
CA THR A 81 -0.72 13.00 -3.80
C THR A 81 -0.45 12.56 -2.37
N ASP A 82 -0.87 13.37 -1.42
CA ASP A 82 -0.66 13.13 0.00
C ASP A 82 -2.02 13.25 0.68
N PHE A 83 -2.42 12.25 1.44
CA PHE A 83 -3.74 12.25 2.07
C PHE A 83 -3.77 11.36 3.30
N SER A 84 -4.85 11.44 4.06
CA SER A 84 -5.10 10.57 5.20
C SER A 84 -6.15 9.54 4.83
N PHE A 85 -6.04 8.36 5.39
CA PHE A 85 -6.92 7.24 5.12
C PHE A 85 -7.14 6.47 6.40
N GLU A 86 -8.39 6.11 6.66
CA GLU A 86 -8.73 5.38 7.88
C GLU A 86 -9.40 4.05 7.54
N ILE A 87 -8.98 2.99 8.21
CA ILE A 87 -9.70 1.74 8.20
C ILE A 87 -10.41 1.66 9.54
N PRO A 88 -11.75 1.71 9.56
CA PRO A 88 -12.49 1.72 10.82
C PRO A 88 -12.11 0.55 11.71
N LYS A 89 -11.96 0.80 12.99
CA LYS A 89 -11.60 -0.19 14.01
C LYS A 89 -10.18 -0.74 13.89
N LEU A 90 -9.39 -0.24 12.94
CA LEU A 90 -8.03 -0.67 12.79
C LEU A 90 -7.05 0.47 13.09
N ALA A 91 -6.99 1.45 12.24
CA ALA A 91 -6.06 2.56 12.40
C ALA A 91 -6.28 3.62 11.33
N ARG A 92 -5.66 4.76 11.53
CA ARG A 92 -5.61 5.83 10.56
C ARG A 92 -4.17 5.88 10.01
N PHE A 93 -4.06 6.23 8.75
CA PHE A 93 -2.76 6.26 8.07
C PHE A 93 -2.58 7.57 7.33
N ARG A 94 -1.36 8.05 7.30
CA ARG A 94 -0.99 9.12 6.40
C ARG A 94 -0.35 8.46 5.18
N VAL A 95 -0.81 8.84 3.99
CA VAL A 95 -0.39 8.20 2.75
C VAL A 95 0.26 9.22 1.84
N ASN A 96 1.43 8.87 1.32
CA ASN A 96 2.05 9.62 0.25
C ASN A 96 2.21 8.68 -0.94
N ALA A 97 1.48 8.96 -2.02
CA ALA A 97 1.52 8.17 -3.23
C ALA A 97 2.25 8.96 -4.31
N TYR A 98 3.12 8.30 -5.06
CA TYR A 98 3.96 8.97 -6.06
C TYR A 98 4.28 8.04 -7.21
N ASN A 99 4.85 8.62 -8.25
CA ASN A 99 5.40 7.85 -9.36
C ASN A 99 6.89 8.13 -9.46
N GLN A 100 7.63 7.11 -9.77
CA GLN A 100 9.09 7.19 -9.91
C GLN A 100 9.50 6.42 -11.17
N MET A 101 10.78 6.36 -11.47
CA MET A 101 11.25 5.75 -12.71
C MET A 101 10.80 4.30 -12.87
N ARG A 102 10.74 3.55 -11.79
CA ARG A 102 10.33 2.15 -11.82
C ARG A 102 8.83 1.96 -11.82
N GLY A 103 8.07 3.01 -11.60
CA GLY A 103 6.61 2.95 -11.55
C GLY A 103 6.05 3.53 -10.27
N ALA A 104 4.85 3.10 -9.92
CA ALA A 104 4.15 3.64 -8.76
C ALA A 104 4.80 3.23 -7.44
N GLY A 105 4.69 4.10 -6.46
CA GLY A 105 5.13 3.83 -5.09
C GLY A 105 4.23 4.52 -4.09
N ALA A 106 4.27 4.09 -2.86
CA ALA A 106 3.50 4.71 -1.78
C ALA A 106 4.11 4.40 -0.43
N VAL A 107 3.97 5.34 0.49
CA VAL A 107 4.37 5.16 1.88
C VAL A 107 3.13 5.36 2.73
N PHE A 108 2.85 4.40 3.59
CA PHE A 108 1.76 4.46 4.55
C PHE A 108 2.36 4.57 5.94
N ARG A 109 2.08 5.65 6.63
CA ARG A 109 2.57 5.84 8.01
C ARG A 109 1.40 5.68 8.96
N THR A 110 1.54 4.79 9.91
CA THR A 110 0.50 4.58 10.93
C THR A 110 0.44 5.79 11.85
N ILE A 111 -0.74 6.37 12.01
CA ILE A 111 -0.95 7.49 12.92
C ILE A 111 -1.39 6.89 14.26
N PRO A 112 -0.63 7.10 15.32
CA PRO A 112 -0.99 6.52 16.61
C PRO A 112 -2.36 7.00 17.08
N SER A 113 -3.11 6.07 17.66
CA SER A 113 -4.35 6.40 18.32
C SER A 113 -4.04 6.57 19.76
N ILE A 114 -4.53 7.55 20.37
CA ILE A 114 -4.25 7.83 21.76
C ILE A 114 -5.30 7.27 22.65
#